data_1df3e98b8f48eeb6e5a5ef96231cb401
#
_entry.id   1df3e98b8f48eeb6e5a5ef96231cb401
#
_cell.length_a   1.000
_cell.length_b   1.000
_cell.length_c   1.000
_cell.angle_alpha   90.00
_cell.angle_beta   90.00
_cell.angle_gamma   90.00
#
_symmetry.space_group_name_H-M   'P 1'
#
loop_
_entity.id
_entity.type
_entity.pdbx_description
1 polymer ?
#
loop_
_entity_poly.entity_id
_entity_poly.type
_entity_poly.pdbx_seq_one_letter_code
_entity_poly.pdbx_strand_id
1 'polypeptide(L)'
;MVIGAGHNGLVCAAYLAAAGQNVLVLEAADAAGGLASTREFHPGFRVSVAHTLNHFAPEVAAELKLSHHGFTDVGPPLPTIGLGAGGDHVQVAADAVIGVPDRDATRYRDYVAQMRRFANALRPSWLKTMPRVGNNSLRELLTFAQVGLKLRLLGKKDMREFLRVAALPARDLMDENFDDDLLK
;
A
#
# COMPACT_ATOMS: atom_id res chain seq x y z
N MET A 1 -11.14 -21.28 13.59
CA MET A 1 -11.49 -20.07 14.33
C MET A 1 -10.55 -18.94 13.90
N VAL A 2 -11.09 -17.76 13.61
CA VAL A 2 -10.35 -16.52 13.29
C VAL A 2 -10.68 -15.52 14.39
N ILE A 3 -9.68 -14.88 14.98
CA ILE A 3 -9.84 -13.88 16.02
C ILE A 3 -9.60 -12.49 15.42
N GLY A 4 -10.61 -11.64 15.51
CA GLY A 4 -10.67 -10.31 14.91
C GLY A 4 -11.34 -10.30 13.52
N ALA A 5 -12.39 -9.48 13.39
CA ALA A 5 -13.11 -9.24 12.14
C ALA A 5 -12.69 -7.93 11.46
N GLY A 6 -11.42 -7.56 11.56
CA GLY A 6 -10.81 -6.55 10.68
C GLY A 6 -10.66 -7.09 9.26
N HIS A 7 -10.28 -6.23 8.30
CA HIS A 7 -10.18 -6.60 6.89
C HIS A 7 -9.30 -7.85 6.63
N ASN A 8 -8.17 -8.01 7.33
CA ASN A 8 -7.31 -9.19 7.19
C ASN A 8 -7.97 -10.47 7.73
N GLY A 9 -8.63 -10.38 8.91
CA GLY A 9 -9.36 -11.51 9.49
C GLY A 9 -10.52 -11.96 8.62
N LEU A 10 -11.27 -11.01 8.06
CA LEU A 10 -12.38 -11.30 7.14
C LEU A 10 -11.90 -11.94 5.83
N VAL A 11 -10.82 -11.46 5.24
CA VAL A 11 -10.21 -12.07 4.04
C VAL A 11 -9.74 -13.50 4.34
N CYS A 12 -9.05 -13.70 5.46
CA CYS A 12 -8.63 -15.05 5.89
C CYS A 12 -9.83 -15.98 6.07
N ALA A 13 -10.87 -15.51 6.74
CA ALA A 13 -12.09 -16.28 6.96
C ALA A 13 -12.79 -16.64 5.63
N ALA A 14 -12.85 -15.70 4.69
CA ALA A 14 -13.45 -15.92 3.37
C ALA A 14 -12.68 -16.98 2.57
N TYR A 15 -11.35 -16.94 2.55
CA TYR A 15 -10.55 -17.99 1.89
C TYR A 15 -10.70 -19.36 2.54
N LEU A 16 -10.74 -19.42 3.87
CA LEU A 16 -10.98 -20.69 4.57
C LEU A 16 -12.36 -21.27 4.26
N ALA A 17 -13.39 -20.41 4.25
CA ALA A 17 -14.74 -20.82 3.88
C ALA A 17 -14.83 -21.26 2.43
N ALA A 18 -14.20 -20.55 1.50
CA ALA A 18 -14.11 -20.93 0.10
C ALA A 18 -13.40 -22.28 -0.11
N ALA A 19 -12.47 -22.64 0.80
CA ALA A 19 -11.81 -23.94 0.85
C ALA A 19 -12.64 -25.04 1.55
N GLY A 20 -13.92 -24.78 1.85
CA GLY A 20 -14.85 -25.73 2.47
C GLY A 20 -14.70 -25.92 3.97
N GLN A 21 -13.95 -25.02 4.65
CA GLN A 21 -13.78 -25.09 6.09
C GLN A 21 -14.96 -24.43 6.83
N ASN A 22 -15.37 -25.01 7.96
CA ASN A 22 -16.30 -24.37 8.88
C ASN A 22 -15.55 -23.28 9.65
N VAL A 23 -15.90 -22.01 9.41
CA VAL A 23 -15.19 -20.87 9.97
C VAL A 23 -16.04 -20.15 11.01
N LEU A 24 -15.45 -19.93 12.19
CA LEU A 24 -15.97 -19.05 13.23
C LEU A 24 -15.06 -17.83 13.34
N VAL A 25 -15.64 -16.64 13.24
CA VAL A 25 -14.93 -15.37 13.45
C VAL A 25 -15.39 -14.77 14.77
N LEU A 26 -14.46 -14.43 15.64
CA LEU A 26 -14.71 -13.75 16.91
C LEU A 26 -14.21 -12.31 16.81
N GLU A 27 -15.10 -11.36 17.12
CA GLU A 27 -14.79 -9.92 17.15
C GLU A 27 -15.12 -9.36 18.54
N ALA A 28 -14.23 -8.51 19.06
CA ALA A 28 -14.42 -7.88 20.37
C ALA A 28 -15.33 -6.64 20.32
N ALA A 29 -15.40 -5.98 19.15
CA ALA A 29 -16.28 -4.83 18.95
C ALA A 29 -17.68 -5.26 18.48
N ASP A 30 -18.64 -4.37 18.61
CA ASP A 30 -20.05 -4.61 18.20
C ASP A 30 -20.22 -4.73 16.68
N ALA A 31 -19.22 -4.31 15.91
CA ALA A 31 -19.24 -4.34 14.45
C ALA A 31 -17.91 -4.80 13.85
N ALA A 32 -18.00 -5.55 12.75
CA ALA A 32 -16.85 -5.93 11.96
C ALA A 32 -16.25 -4.74 11.18
N GLY A 33 -14.99 -4.87 10.75
CA GLY A 33 -14.30 -3.91 9.89
C GLY A 33 -12.96 -3.42 10.45
N GLY A 34 -12.80 -3.41 11.77
CA GLY A 34 -11.56 -2.97 12.43
C GLY A 34 -11.19 -1.53 12.04
N LEU A 35 -9.94 -1.31 11.62
CA LEU A 35 -9.47 0.00 11.15
C LEU A 35 -10.11 0.44 9.83
N ALA A 36 -10.65 -0.50 9.05
CA ALA A 36 -11.33 -0.21 7.78
C ALA A 36 -12.80 0.19 7.97
N SER A 37 -13.34 0.12 9.21
CA SER A 37 -14.72 0.49 9.47
C SER A 37 -14.96 1.99 9.33
N THR A 38 -16.07 2.36 8.71
CA THR A 38 -16.56 3.74 8.71
C THR A 38 -17.35 3.98 10.00
N ARG A 39 -16.94 4.97 10.77
CA ARG A 39 -17.58 5.33 12.05
C ARG A 39 -18.19 6.73 11.98
N GLU A 40 -19.29 6.89 12.63
CA GLU A 40 -19.91 8.20 12.86
C GLU A 40 -19.22 8.85 14.07
N PHE A 41 -18.62 10.02 13.86
CA PHE A 41 -17.95 10.77 14.92
C PHE A 41 -18.76 12.00 15.37
N HIS A 42 -19.74 12.41 14.56
CA HIS A 42 -20.72 13.44 14.85
C HIS A 42 -22.01 13.09 14.09
N PRO A 43 -23.20 13.40 14.61
CA PRO A 43 -24.48 13.10 13.93
C PRO A 43 -24.47 13.55 12.46
N GLY A 44 -24.66 12.58 11.54
CA GLY A 44 -24.59 12.78 10.09
C GLY A 44 -23.19 12.82 9.46
N PHE A 45 -22.12 12.80 10.27
CA PHE A 45 -20.74 12.83 9.76
C PHE A 45 -20.03 11.51 10.03
N ARG A 46 -19.59 10.86 8.96
CA ARG A 46 -18.93 9.54 9.00
C ARG A 46 -17.54 9.61 8.41
N VAL A 47 -16.60 8.92 9.01
CA VAL A 47 -15.20 8.84 8.56
C VAL A 47 -14.69 7.40 8.68
N SER A 48 -13.85 6.99 7.74
CA SER A 48 -13.02 5.80 7.91
C SER A 48 -11.78 6.15 8.72
N VAL A 49 -11.46 5.35 9.74
CA VAL A 49 -10.24 5.53 10.55
C VAL A 49 -8.98 5.35 9.72
N ALA A 50 -9.02 4.44 8.75
CA ALA A 50 -7.93 4.22 7.81
C ALA A 50 -8.26 4.94 6.47
N HIS A 51 -7.91 6.21 6.40
CA HIS A 51 -8.19 7.08 5.25
C HIS A 51 -7.45 6.73 3.96
N THR A 52 -6.49 5.80 4.01
CA THR A 52 -5.63 5.42 2.88
C THR A 52 -5.99 4.06 2.27
N LEU A 53 -7.23 3.59 2.43
CA LEU A 53 -7.65 2.25 2.01
C LEU A 53 -7.99 2.09 0.52
N ASN A 54 -7.53 2.96 -0.33
CA ASN A 54 -7.68 2.85 -1.78
C ASN A 54 -6.76 1.81 -2.44
N HIS A 55 -6.16 0.90 -1.65
CA HIS A 55 -5.27 -0.14 -2.14
C HIS A 55 -5.65 -1.54 -1.66
N PHE A 56 -6.93 -1.86 -1.72
CA PHE A 56 -7.31 -3.25 -1.57
C PHE A 56 -6.72 -4.07 -2.73
N ALA A 57 -6.08 -5.21 -2.42
CA ALA A 57 -5.44 -6.01 -3.45
C ALA A 57 -6.45 -6.48 -4.51
N PRO A 58 -6.34 -6.05 -5.78
CA PRO A 58 -7.32 -6.38 -6.81
C PRO A 58 -7.39 -7.88 -7.06
N GLU A 59 -6.30 -8.61 -6.85
CA GLU A 59 -6.25 -10.06 -6.96
C GLU A 59 -7.15 -10.71 -5.91
N VAL A 60 -7.11 -10.25 -4.66
CA VAL A 60 -7.98 -10.74 -3.57
C VAL A 60 -9.44 -10.41 -3.85
N ALA A 61 -9.72 -9.19 -4.33
CA ALA A 61 -11.08 -8.79 -4.69
C ALA A 61 -11.66 -9.67 -5.80
N ALA A 62 -10.85 -10.01 -6.82
CA ALA A 62 -11.24 -10.87 -7.93
C ALA A 62 -11.45 -12.32 -7.48
N GLU A 63 -10.52 -12.90 -6.72
CA GLU A 63 -10.59 -14.28 -6.23
C GLU A 63 -11.80 -14.51 -5.30
N LEU A 64 -12.07 -13.56 -4.41
CA LEU A 64 -13.22 -13.61 -3.51
C LEU A 64 -14.51 -13.07 -4.15
N LYS A 65 -14.48 -12.66 -5.42
CA LYS A 65 -15.63 -12.13 -6.19
C LYS A 65 -16.37 -11.01 -5.44
N LEU A 66 -15.62 -10.12 -4.81
CA LEU A 66 -16.18 -9.11 -3.91
C LEU A 66 -17.15 -8.14 -4.63
N SER A 67 -17.01 -7.93 -5.92
CA SER A 67 -17.96 -7.15 -6.72
C SER A 67 -19.38 -7.71 -6.69
N HIS A 68 -19.55 -9.03 -6.59
CA HIS A 68 -20.87 -9.66 -6.46
C HIS A 68 -21.51 -9.41 -5.08
N HIS A 69 -20.70 -8.96 -4.11
CA HIS A 69 -21.13 -8.63 -2.76
C HIS A 69 -21.18 -7.11 -2.50
N GLY A 70 -21.21 -6.30 -3.57
CA GLY A 70 -21.36 -4.85 -3.48
C GLY A 70 -20.05 -4.09 -3.27
N PHE A 71 -18.89 -4.77 -3.37
CA PHE A 71 -17.61 -4.05 -3.39
C PHE A 71 -17.49 -3.28 -4.70
N THR A 72 -17.32 -1.97 -4.57
CA THR A 72 -17.04 -1.07 -5.71
C THR A 72 -15.69 -0.41 -5.48
N ASP A 73 -14.92 -0.25 -6.56
CA ASP A 73 -13.72 0.56 -6.49
C ASP A 73 -14.11 2.01 -6.23
N VAL A 74 -13.47 2.63 -5.26
CA VAL A 74 -13.77 4.00 -4.83
C VAL A 74 -13.28 5.07 -5.80
N GLY A 75 -12.80 4.67 -6.96
CA GLY A 75 -12.31 5.60 -8.00
C GLY A 75 -10.87 6.06 -7.77
N PRO A 76 -10.44 7.12 -8.47
CA PRO A 76 -9.07 7.61 -8.37
C PRO A 76 -8.77 8.09 -6.94
N PRO A 77 -7.52 7.91 -6.46
CA PRO A 77 -7.12 8.38 -5.14
C PRO A 77 -7.33 9.89 -5.03
N LEU A 78 -7.91 10.29 -3.90
CA LEU A 78 -8.05 11.71 -3.57
C LEU A 78 -6.66 12.33 -3.36
N PRO A 79 -6.48 13.60 -3.73
CA PRO A 79 -5.24 14.30 -3.42
C PRO A 79 -5.06 14.43 -1.91
N THR A 80 -3.83 14.29 -1.45
CA THR A 80 -3.45 14.56 -0.07
C THR A 80 -3.07 16.03 0.04
N ILE A 81 -3.53 16.71 1.09
CA ILE A 81 -3.20 18.10 1.35
C ILE A 81 -2.33 18.17 2.60
N GLY A 82 -1.10 18.64 2.44
CA GLY A 82 -0.21 19.03 3.54
C GLY A 82 -0.50 20.47 3.95
N LEU A 83 -0.91 20.68 5.19
CA LEU A 83 -1.25 22.01 5.71
C LEU A 83 -0.04 22.65 6.37
N GLY A 84 0.34 23.83 5.90
CA GLY A 84 1.35 24.67 6.54
C GLY A 84 0.74 25.62 7.58
N ALA A 85 1.48 25.93 8.64
CA ALA A 85 1.05 26.82 9.71
C ALA A 85 0.82 28.28 9.25
N GLY A 86 1.45 28.70 8.14
CA GLY A 86 1.33 30.03 7.54
C GLY A 86 0.14 30.20 6.58
N GLY A 87 -0.68 29.18 6.40
CA GLY A 87 -1.76 29.16 5.40
C GLY A 87 -1.31 28.66 4.03
N ASP A 88 -0.03 28.39 3.86
CA ASP A 88 0.50 27.69 2.68
C ASP A 88 0.14 26.22 2.75
N HIS A 89 -0.18 25.63 1.61
CA HIS A 89 -0.43 24.18 1.55
C HIS A 89 0.09 23.59 0.27
N VAL A 90 0.47 22.34 0.40
CA VAL A 90 0.89 21.48 -0.71
C VAL A 90 -0.20 20.48 -0.99
N GLN A 91 -0.61 20.38 -2.25
CA GLN A 91 -1.53 19.34 -2.70
C GLN A 91 -0.73 18.28 -3.47
N VAL A 92 -0.75 17.07 -2.98
CA VAL A 92 -0.08 15.91 -3.57
C VAL A 92 -1.12 15.02 -4.25
N ALA A 93 -1.00 14.88 -5.56
CA ALA A 93 -1.77 13.93 -6.37
C ALA A 93 -0.88 12.75 -6.81
N ALA A 94 -1.46 11.80 -7.57
CA ALA A 94 -0.75 10.56 -7.95
C ALA A 94 0.61 10.76 -8.64
N ASP A 95 0.76 11.83 -9.44
CA ASP A 95 1.95 12.13 -10.23
C ASP A 95 2.23 13.63 -10.34
N ALA A 96 1.50 14.44 -9.58
CA ALA A 96 1.62 15.89 -9.58
C ALA A 96 1.62 16.44 -8.14
N VAL A 97 2.30 17.56 -7.96
CA VAL A 97 2.26 18.34 -6.73
C VAL A 97 2.03 19.80 -7.08
N ILE A 98 1.20 20.48 -6.28
CA ILE A 98 0.85 21.88 -6.41
C ILE A 98 1.17 22.59 -5.10
N GLY A 99 1.56 23.84 -5.16
CA GLY A 99 1.93 24.62 -3.98
C GLY A 99 3.41 24.55 -3.62
N VAL A 100 4.25 24.01 -4.53
CA VAL A 100 5.70 23.94 -4.39
C VAL A 100 6.39 24.62 -5.57
N PRO A 101 7.69 24.97 -5.48
CA PRO A 101 8.47 25.48 -6.61
C PRO A 101 8.48 24.51 -7.80
N ASP A 102 8.52 25.02 -9.03
CA ASP A 102 8.54 24.22 -10.27
C ASP A 102 9.63 23.16 -10.30
N ARG A 103 10.78 23.44 -9.68
CA ARG A 103 11.87 22.48 -9.53
C ARG A 103 11.45 21.25 -8.75
N ASP A 104 10.79 21.43 -7.63
CA ASP A 104 10.32 20.34 -6.78
C ASP A 104 9.13 19.62 -7.41
N ALA A 105 8.26 20.33 -8.10
CA ALA A 105 7.17 19.72 -8.87
C ALA A 105 7.70 18.79 -9.98
N THR A 106 8.81 19.17 -10.64
CA THR A 106 9.46 18.31 -11.65
C THR A 106 10.13 17.10 -11.01
N ARG A 107 10.87 17.29 -9.92
CA ARG A 107 11.52 16.22 -9.17
C ARG A 107 10.51 15.22 -8.60
N TYR A 108 9.35 15.71 -8.15
CA TYR A 108 8.28 14.85 -7.64
C TYR A 108 7.79 13.85 -8.68
N ARG A 109 7.59 14.27 -9.93
CA ARG A 109 7.21 13.37 -11.03
C ARG A 109 8.25 12.28 -11.27
N ASP A 110 9.52 12.65 -11.30
CA ASP A 110 10.63 11.71 -11.50
C ASP A 110 10.75 10.73 -10.34
N TYR A 111 10.63 11.23 -9.11
CA TYR A 111 10.61 10.45 -7.88
C TYR A 111 9.46 9.42 -7.88
N VAL A 112 8.24 9.84 -8.14
CA VAL A 112 7.08 8.93 -8.19
C VAL A 112 7.24 7.90 -9.30
N ALA A 113 7.72 8.28 -10.48
CA ALA A 113 7.99 7.35 -11.57
C ALA A 113 9.02 6.29 -11.15
N GLN A 114 10.08 6.69 -10.45
CA GLN A 114 11.09 5.79 -9.93
C GLN A 114 10.53 4.85 -8.86
N MET A 115 9.81 5.38 -7.86
CA MET A 115 9.20 4.58 -6.80
C MET A 115 8.18 3.57 -7.35
N ARG A 116 7.41 3.95 -8.37
CA ARG A 116 6.49 3.02 -9.08
C ARG A 116 7.23 1.87 -9.76
N ARG A 117 8.39 2.13 -10.39
CA ARG A 117 9.21 1.06 -10.98
C ARG A 117 9.68 0.08 -9.90
N PHE A 118 10.12 0.59 -8.75
CA PHE A 118 10.56 -0.23 -7.62
C PHE A 118 9.41 -1.05 -7.03
N ALA A 119 8.26 -0.42 -6.79
CA ALA A 119 7.07 -1.09 -6.29
C ALA A 119 6.59 -2.20 -7.25
N ASN A 120 6.58 -1.94 -8.55
CA ASN A 120 6.21 -2.93 -9.56
C ASN A 120 7.17 -4.13 -9.61
N ALA A 121 8.45 -3.92 -9.37
CA ALA A 121 9.42 -5.02 -9.27
C ALA A 121 9.16 -5.91 -8.04
N LEU A 122 8.66 -5.36 -6.94
CA LEU A 122 8.35 -6.08 -5.71
C LEU A 122 6.93 -6.67 -5.69
N ARG A 123 5.98 -6.11 -6.45
CA ARG A 123 4.57 -6.50 -6.43
C ARG A 123 4.32 -8.01 -6.49
N PRO A 124 5.02 -8.81 -7.32
CA PRO A 124 4.80 -10.27 -7.36
C PRO A 124 5.13 -11.00 -6.06
N SER A 125 5.89 -10.38 -5.15
CA SER A 125 6.26 -10.99 -3.87
C SER A 125 5.23 -10.71 -2.76
N TRP A 126 4.39 -9.69 -2.89
CA TRP A 126 3.47 -9.25 -1.82
C TRP A 126 2.36 -10.27 -1.52
N LEU A 127 1.93 -11.02 -2.53
CA LEU A 127 0.93 -12.09 -2.39
C LEU A 127 1.53 -13.47 -2.14
N LYS A 128 2.84 -13.54 -1.88
CA LYS A 128 3.54 -14.78 -1.59
C LYS A 128 3.99 -14.83 -0.15
N THR A 129 4.02 -16.05 0.39
CA THR A 129 4.67 -16.28 1.68
C THR A 129 6.13 -15.85 1.59
N MET A 130 6.55 -14.95 2.50
CA MET A 130 7.93 -14.50 2.55
C MET A 130 8.85 -15.70 2.80
N PRO A 131 9.84 -15.93 1.94
CA PRO A 131 10.74 -17.06 2.11
C PRO A 131 11.63 -16.87 3.34
N ARG A 132 11.91 -17.98 4.04
CA ARG A 132 12.78 -17.96 5.21
C ARG A 132 14.25 -18.09 4.78
N VAL A 133 15.10 -17.23 5.28
CA VAL A 133 16.55 -17.32 5.07
C VAL A 133 17.08 -18.59 5.75
N GLY A 134 17.82 -19.40 5.00
CA GLY A 134 18.35 -20.68 5.49
C GLY A 134 17.45 -21.90 5.30
N ASN A 135 16.25 -21.73 4.74
CA ASN A 135 15.42 -22.85 4.32
C ASN A 135 15.71 -23.22 2.85
N ASN A 136 16.05 -24.49 2.60
CA ASN A 136 16.37 -25.01 1.26
C ASN A 136 15.14 -25.51 0.49
N SER A 137 13.94 -25.03 0.84
CA SER A 137 12.73 -25.36 0.08
C SER A 137 12.82 -24.80 -1.33
N LEU A 138 12.64 -25.68 -2.33
CA LEU A 138 12.66 -25.29 -3.76
C LEU A 138 11.67 -24.15 -4.06
N ARG A 139 10.51 -24.16 -3.42
CA ARG A 139 9.48 -23.13 -3.56
C ARG A 139 9.96 -21.75 -3.06
N GLU A 140 10.67 -21.73 -1.95
CA GLU A 140 11.21 -20.50 -1.37
C GLU A 140 12.38 -19.96 -2.21
N LEU A 141 13.26 -20.86 -2.70
CA LEU A 141 14.34 -20.49 -3.63
C LEU A 141 13.80 -19.88 -4.93
N LEU A 142 12.72 -20.44 -5.49
CA LEU A 142 12.06 -19.88 -6.66
C LEU A 142 11.49 -18.49 -6.40
N THR A 143 10.97 -18.24 -5.20
CA THR A 143 10.46 -16.90 -4.83
C THR A 143 11.59 -15.88 -4.75
N PHE A 144 12.73 -16.23 -4.11
CA PHE A 144 13.93 -15.39 -4.10
C PHE A 144 14.46 -15.13 -5.51
N ALA A 145 14.54 -16.18 -6.33
CA ALA A 145 15.00 -16.06 -7.70
C ALA A 145 14.12 -15.12 -8.54
N GLN A 146 12.79 -15.20 -8.37
CA GLN A 146 11.86 -14.29 -9.05
C GLN A 146 12.04 -12.84 -8.62
N VAL A 147 12.17 -12.57 -7.33
CA VAL A 147 12.41 -11.20 -6.82
C VAL A 147 13.75 -10.69 -7.32
N GLY A 148 14.82 -11.49 -7.19
CA GLY A 148 16.14 -11.15 -7.68
C GLY A 148 16.18 -10.86 -9.18
N LEU A 149 15.49 -11.69 -9.98
CA LEU A 149 15.37 -11.46 -11.42
C LEU A 149 14.62 -10.17 -11.74
N LYS A 150 13.51 -9.89 -11.06
CA LYS A 150 12.75 -8.63 -11.26
C LYS A 150 13.59 -7.40 -10.92
N LEU A 151 14.33 -7.44 -9.81
CA LEU A 151 15.26 -6.38 -9.45
C LEU A 151 16.41 -6.25 -10.47
N ARG A 152 16.94 -7.36 -10.97
CA ARG A 152 17.99 -7.36 -11.99
C ARG A 152 17.51 -6.78 -13.31
N LEU A 153 16.23 -7.01 -13.67
CA LEU A 153 15.60 -6.48 -14.87
C LEU A 153 15.32 -4.95 -14.82
N LEU A 154 15.38 -4.34 -13.63
CA LEU A 154 15.37 -2.87 -13.51
C LEU A 154 16.60 -2.22 -14.19
N GLY A 155 17.64 -2.99 -14.47
CA GLY A 155 18.92 -2.51 -14.95
C GLY A 155 19.87 -2.12 -13.83
N LYS A 156 21.16 -1.96 -14.16
CA LYS A 156 22.24 -1.75 -13.17
C LYS A 156 22.04 -0.49 -12.33
N LYS A 157 21.58 0.62 -12.96
CA LYS A 157 21.36 1.90 -12.29
C LYS A 157 20.22 1.80 -11.26
N ASP A 158 19.03 1.42 -11.71
CA ASP A 158 17.83 1.37 -10.87
C ASP A 158 17.92 0.26 -9.79
N MET A 159 18.59 -0.87 -10.08
CA MET A 159 18.84 -1.90 -9.07
C MET A 159 19.74 -1.41 -7.93
N ARG A 160 20.82 -0.68 -8.24
CA ARG A 160 21.69 -0.09 -7.21
C ARG A 160 20.95 0.95 -6.38
N GLU A 161 20.19 1.79 -7.05
CA GLU A 161 19.40 2.82 -6.40
C GLU A 161 18.31 2.21 -5.52
N PHE A 162 17.63 1.18 -5.98
CA PHE A 162 16.67 0.42 -5.17
C PHE A 162 17.31 -0.09 -3.87
N LEU A 163 18.48 -0.73 -3.96
CA LEU A 163 19.17 -1.26 -2.78
C LEU A 163 19.60 -0.14 -1.82
N ARG A 164 19.98 1.02 -2.33
CA ARG A 164 20.30 2.20 -1.52
C ARG A 164 19.07 2.72 -0.79
N VAL A 165 18.01 2.97 -1.54
CA VAL A 165 16.74 3.53 -1.02
C VAL A 165 16.08 2.58 -0.02
N ALA A 166 16.14 1.27 -0.23
CA ALA A 166 15.55 0.29 0.68
C ALA A 166 16.17 0.29 2.10
N ALA A 167 17.40 0.79 2.22
CA ALA A 167 18.10 0.91 3.50
C ALA A 167 18.10 2.35 4.07
N LEU A 168 17.59 3.32 3.32
CA LEU A 168 17.61 4.73 3.70
C LEU A 168 16.37 5.08 4.54
N PRO A 169 16.50 5.89 5.60
CA PRO A 169 15.36 6.48 6.28
C PRO A 169 14.51 7.33 5.30
N ALA A 170 13.19 7.27 5.44
CA ALA A 170 12.30 8.01 4.54
C ALA A 170 12.57 9.52 4.54
N ARG A 171 12.91 10.08 5.70
CA ARG A 171 13.26 11.50 5.84
C ARG A 171 14.48 11.87 5.00
N ASP A 172 15.55 11.08 5.10
CA ASP A 172 16.77 11.34 4.35
C ASP A 172 16.51 11.27 2.84
N LEU A 173 15.64 10.33 2.41
CA LEU A 173 15.23 10.22 1.02
C LEU A 173 14.44 11.46 0.57
N MET A 174 13.57 12.02 1.43
CA MET A 174 12.85 13.25 1.11
C MET A 174 13.81 14.45 1.04
N ASP A 175 14.72 14.59 1.99
CA ASP A 175 15.72 15.67 2.02
C ASP A 175 16.66 15.65 0.80
N GLU A 176 16.99 14.46 0.27
CA GLU A 176 17.78 14.32 -0.96
C GLU A 176 17.00 14.73 -2.23
N ASN A 177 15.69 14.54 -2.25
CA ASN A 177 14.87 14.75 -3.44
C ASN A 177 14.23 16.13 -3.51
N PHE A 178 13.90 16.75 -2.37
CA PHE A 178 13.09 17.96 -2.31
C PHE A 178 13.76 19.05 -1.49
N ASP A 179 13.52 20.30 -1.88
CA ASP A 179 13.98 21.48 -1.15
C ASP A 179 12.87 22.09 -0.28
N ASP A 180 11.60 21.90 -0.67
CA ASP A 180 10.42 22.43 0.03
C ASP A 180 10.08 21.61 1.29
N ASP A 181 9.99 22.30 2.44
CA ASP A 181 9.78 21.64 3.76
C ASP A 181 8.35 21.11 3.96
N LEU A 182 7.34 21.60 3.22
CA LEU A 182 5.98 21.07 3.27
C LEU A 182 5.83 19.78 2.44
N LEU A 183 6.75 19.57 1.49
CA LEU A 183 6.74 18.36 0.66
C LEU A 183 7.55 17.23 1.29
N LYS A 184 8.49 17.52 2.19
CA LYS A 184 9.29 16.55 2.95
C LYS A 184 8.53 15.91 4.10
#